data_5e71f7400589a8902bcc991241857a04
#
_entry.id   5e71f7400589a8902bcc991241857a04
#
_cell.length_a   1.000
_cell.length_b   1.000
_cell.length_c   1.000
_cell.angle_alpha   90.00
_cell.angle_beta   90.00
_cell.angle_gamma   90.00
#
_symmetry.space_group_name_H-M   'P 1'
#
loop_
_entity.id
_entity.type
_entity.pdbx_description
1 polymer ?
#
loop_
_entity_poly.entity_id
_entity_poly.type
_entity_poly.pdbx_seq_one_letter_code
_entity_poly.pdbx_strand_id
1 'polypeptide(L)'
;SLVESDKFAALGSLVAGVAHEINTPVGVAVTGASFILEETKRIEKLLAAGGVKKSEMLQFIAAISEGAVLIQSNAERAAHLVKSFKQVAVDETSEQRRDIDLNVYLGEVLTSLRPKYKNTRIKVGYSCPENIRMDTYPGLLAQVLTNLVTNALVHGFSELAEGEIAIRAWVENGDWVNIECANDGKHIPAEDLPKVFEPFFTTRRSSGGTGLGLN
;
A
#
# COMPACT_ATOMS: atom_id res chain seq x y z
N SER A 1 4.48 25.14 -22.33
CA SER A 1 5.62 25.70 -21.58
C SER A 1 6.57 24.58 -21.16
N LEU A 2 7.82 24.89 -20.79
CA LEU A 2 8.82 23.92 -20.29
C LEU A 2 8.24 23.10 -19.10
N VAL A 3 7.51 23.74 -18.20
CA VAL A 3 6.89 23.11 -17.02
C VAL A 3 5.81 22.08 -17.39
N GLU A 4 5.06 22.30 -18.46
CA GLU A 4 4.09 21.31 -18.96
C GLU A 4 4.79 20.12 -19.61
N SER A 5 5.88 20.37 -20.35
CA SER A 5 6.68 19.30 -20.95
C SER A 5 7.29 18.39 -19.91
N ASP A 6 7.81 18.95 -18.81
CA ASP A 6 8.41 18.19 -17.70
C ASP A 6 7.34 17.38 -16.94
N LYS A 7 6.13 17.95 -16.75
CA LYS A 7 4.98 17.21 -16.18
C LYS A 7 4.56 16.03 -17.05
N PHE A 8 4.47 16.20 -18.38
CA PHE A 8 4.14 15.11 -19.29
C PHE A 8 5.23 14.04 -19.36
N ALA A 9 6.49 14.42 -19.28
CA ALA A 9 7.61 13.48 -19.25
C ALA A 9 7.60 12.65 -17.94
N ALA A 10 7.37 13.31 -16.80
CA ALA A 10 7.21 12.64 -15.51
C ALA A 10 6.01 11.68 -15.49
N LEU A 11 4.84 12.12 -15.99
CA LEU A 11 3.64 11.30 -16.12
C LEU A 11 3.87 10.11 -17.06
N GLY A 12 4.55 10.30 -18.19
CA GLY A 12 4.90 9.22 -19.12
C GLY A 12 5.80 8.16 -18.48
N SER A 13 6.80 8.57 -17.72
CA SER A 13 7.67 7.67 -16.94
C SER A 13 6.89 6.92 -15.86
N LEU A 14 5.98 7.62 -15.16
CA LEU A 14 5.12 7.04 -14.13
C LEU A 14 4.16 5.99 -14.74
N VAL A 15 3.51 6.30 -15.87
CA VAL A 15 2.61 5.36 -16.57
C VAL A 15 3.36 4.10 -17.01
N ALA A 16 4.57 4.24 -17.57
CA ALA A 16 5.39 3.11 -17.98
C ALA A 16 5.80 2.25 -16.77
N GLY A 17 6.20 2.87 -15.66
CA GLY A 17 6.54 2.19 -14.41
C GLY A 17 5.34 1.44 -13.81
N VAL A 18 4.17 2.07 -13.76
CA VAL A 18 2.92 1.45 -13.28
C VAL A 18 2.51 0.27 -14.15
N ALA A 19 2.56 0.42 -15.48
CA ALA A 19 2.24 -0.67 -16.40
C ALA A 19 3.17 -1.87 -16.17
N HIS A 20 4.45 -1.65 -15.95
CA HIS A 20 5.40 -2.71 -15.63
C HIS A 20 5.09 -3.41 -14.29
N GLU A 21 4.83 -2.61 -13.24
CA GLU A 21 4.51 -3.16 -11.90
C GLU A 21 3.15 -3.89 -11.85
N ILE A 22 2.17 -3.52 -12.69
CA ILE A 22 0.90 -4.24 -12.82
C ILE A 22 1.07 -5.52 -13.64
N ASN A 23 1.85 -5.48 -14.73
CA ASN A 23 2.04 -6.64 -15.59
C ASN A 23 2.72 -7.81 -14.87
N THR A 24 3.57 -7.54 -13.89
CA THR A 24 4.25 -8.57 -13.10
C THR A 24 3.26 -9.46 -12.33
N PRO A 25 2.41 -8.96 -11.42
CA PRO A 25 1.44 -9.79 -10.71
C PRO A 25 0.39 -10.39 -11.65
N VAL A 26 -0.02 -9.70 -12.71
CA VAL A 26 -0.93 -10.25 -13.71
C VAL A 26 -0.29 -11.45 -14.42
N GLY A 27 0.99 -11.37 -14.81
CA GLY A 27 1.73 -12.48 -15.42
C GLY A 27 1.81 -13.69 -14.49
N VAL A 28 2.07 -13.48 -13.20
CA VAL A 28 2.09 -14.57 -12.19
C VAL A 28 0.70 -15.19 -12.03
N ALA A 29 -0.37 -14.40 -12.01
CA ALA A 29 -1.75 -14.91 -11.93
C ALA A 29 -2.10 -15.75 -13.18
N VAL A 30 -1.71 -15.32 -14.37
CA VAL A 30 -1.90 -16.09 -15.63
C VAL A 30 -1.13 -17.41 -15.58
N THR A 31 0.10 -17.41 -15.07
CA THR A 31 0.89 -18.65 -14.90
C THR A 31 0.21 -19.61 -13.92
N GLY A 32 -0.30 -19.11 -12.79
CA GLY A 32 -1.07 -19.90 -11.82
C GLY A 32 -2.35 -20.49 -12.43
N ALA A 33 -3.07 -19.72 -13.24
CA ALA A 33 -4.26 -20.19 -13.94
C ALA A 33 -3.92 -21.28 -14.97
N SER A 34 -2.83 -21.13 -15.73
CA SER A 34 -2.34 -22.13 -16.67
C SER A 34 -1.97 -23.44 -15.97
N PHE A 35 -1.31 -23.35 -14.81
CA PHE A 35 -0.98 -24.51 -13.98
C PHE A 35 -2.24 -25.25 -13.52
N ILE A 36 -3.25 -24.54 -13.03
CA ILE A 36 -4.54 -25.14 -12.64
C ILE A 36 -5.19 -25.87 -13.82
N LEU A 37 -5.18 -25.27 -15.01
CA LEU A 37 -5.73 -25.89 -16.22
C LEU A 37 -4.98 -27.17 -16.61
N GLU A 38 -3.66 -27.19 -16.50
CA GLU A 38 -2.85 -28.40 -16.78
C GLU A 38 -3.15 -29.53 -15.79
N GLU A 39 -3.22 -29.23 -14.49
CA GLU A 39 -3.56 -30.20 -13.45
C GLU A 39 -5.00 -30.76 -13.64
N THR A 40 -5.95 -29.90 -14.04
CA THR A 40 -7.31 -30.31 -14.34
C THR A 40 -7.33 -31.31 -15.52
N LYS A 41 -6.62 -30.99 -16.60
CA LYS A 41 -6.51 -31.93 -17.75
C LYS A 41 -5.81 -33.25 -17.40
N ARG A 42 -4.84 -33.20 -16.46
CA ARG A 42 -4.17 -34.41 -15.96
C ARG A 42 -5.15 -35.33 -15.23
N ILE A 43 -5.96 -34.77 -14.32
CA ILE A 43 -6.97 -35.54 -13.59
C ILE A 43 -8.07 -36.08 -14.50
N GLU A 44 -8.54 -35.30 -15.48
CA GLU A 44 -9.52 -35.76 -16.49
C GLU A 44 -9.02 -36.98 -17.23
N LYS A 45 -7.75 -36.99 -17.67
CA LYS A 45 -7.13 -38.14 -18.35
C LYS A 45 -7.08 -39.39 -17.46
N LEU A 46 -6.74 -39.25 -16.18
CA LEU A 46 -6.72 -40.36 -15.24
C LEU A 46 -8.11 -40.92 -14.96
N LEU A 47 -9.12 -40.07 -14.85
CA LEU A 47 -10.52 -40.47 -14.74
C LEU A 47 -10.99 -41.27 -15.95
N ALA A 48 -10.67 -40.78 -17.16
CA ALA A 48 -11.01 -41.48 -18.43
C ALA A 48 -10.29 -42.85 -18.59
N ALA A 49 -9.10 -42.98 -17.96
CA ALA A 49 -8.30 -44.22 -18.00
C ALA A 49 -8.74 -45.29 -16.98
N GLY A 50 -9.79 -45.06 -16.19
CA GLY A 50 -10.35 -46.06 -15.30
C GLY A 50 -10.31 -45.72 -13.82
N GLY A 51 -9.94 -44.51 -13.46
CA GLY A 51 -10.05 -43.99 -12.09
C GLY A 51 -8.82 -43.25 -11.58
N VAL A 52 -9.00 -42.54 -10.48
CA VAL A 52 -7.98 -41.75 -9.79
C VAL A 52 -7.72 -42.33 -8.40
N LYS A 53 -6.48 -42.60 -8.05
CA LYS A 53 -6.12 -43.01 -6.69
C LYS A 53 -6.32 -41.86 -5.70
N LYS A 54 -6.61 -42.21 -4.45
CA LYS A 54 -6.78 -41.23 -3.37
C LYS A 54 -5.58 -40.28 -3.25
N SER A 55 -4.36 -40.80 -3.41
CA SER A 55 -3.13 -40.00 -3.35
C SER A 55 -3.04 -38.97 -4.50
N GLU A 56 -3.44 -39.35 -5.71
CA GLU A 56 -3.45 -38.47 -6.89
C GLU A 56 -4.50 -37.37 -6.75
N MET A 57 -5.67 -37.71 -6.17
CA MET A 57 -6.72 -36.74 -5.86
C MET A 57 -6.25 -35.72 -4.80
N LEU A 58 -5.57 -36.19 -3.74
CA LEU A 58 -5.04 -35.31 -2.70
C LEU A 58 -3.95 -34.37 -3.26
N GLN A 59 -3.07 -34.86 -4.14
CA GLN A 59 -2.09 -34.03 -4.83
C GLN A 59 -2.76 -32.98 -5.72
N PHE A 60 -3.80 -33.38 -6.46
CA PHE A 60 -4.57 -32.46 -7.29
C PHE A 60 -5.20 -31.34 -6.47
N ILE A 61 -5.87 -31.68 -5.36
CA ILE A 61 -6.48 -30.68 -4.46
C ILE A 61 -5.43 -29.72 -3.91
N ALA A 62 -4.27 -30.22 -3.51
CA ALA A 62 -3.17 -29.38 -3.01
C ALA A 62 -2.67 -28.41 -4.10
N ALA A 63 -2.43 -28.92 -5.31
CA ALA A 63 -1.96 -28.13 -6.45
C ALA A 63 -2.96 -27.03 -6.86
N ILE A 64 -4.27 -27.36 -6.91
CA ILE A 64 -5.33 -26.38 -7.19
C ILE A 64 -5.40 -25.31 -6.10
N SER A 65 -5.30 -25.70 -4.83
CA SER A 65 -5.33 -24.78 -3.71
C SER A 65 -4.14 -23.81 -3.76
N GLU A 66 -2.93 -24.30 -4.02
CA GLU A 66 -1.73 -23.47 -4.17
C GLU A 66 -1.86 -22.51 -5.36
N GLY A 67 -2.28 -23.00 -6.51
CA GLY A 67 -2.52 -22.17 -7.69
C GLY A 67 -3.59 -21.10 -7.47
N ALA A 68 -4.68 -21.42 -6.78
CA ALA A 68 -5.74 -20.46 -6.45
C ALA A 68 -5.25 -19.36 -5.51
N VAL A 69 -4.48 -19.68 -4.46
CA VAL A 69 -3.88 -18.70 -3.55
C VAL A 69 -2.92 -17.78 -4.30
N LEU A 70 -2.11 -18.33 -5.20
CA LEU A 70 -1.18 -17.57 -6.03
C LEU A 70 -1.91 -16.57 -6.93
N ILE A 71 -3.00 -17.00 -7.58
CA ILE A 71 -3.84 -16.13 -8.43
C ILE A 71 -4.47 -15.03 -7.58
N GLN A 72 -5.09 -15.38 -6.46
CA GLN A 72 -5.79 -14.43 -5.60
C GLN A 72 -4.84 -13.35 -5.10
N SER A 73 -3.71 -13.72 -4.50
CA SER A 73 -2.76 -12.77 -3.94
C SER A 73 -2.19 -11.80 -4.99
N ASN A 74 -1.93 -12.29 -6.21
CA ASN A 74 -1.42 -11.45 -7.28
C ASN A 74 -2.51 -10.58 -7.91
N ALA A 75 -3.75 -11.05 -8.02
CA ALA A 75 -4.88 -10.23 -8.45
C ALA A 75 -5.18 -9.09 -7.45
N GLU A 76 -5.15 -9.37 -6.14
CA GLU A 76 -5.29 -8.36 -5.09
C GLU A 76 -4.17 -7.32 -5.15
N ARG A 77 -2.92 -7.76 -5.40
CA ARG A 77 -1.78 -6.86 -5.58
C ARG A 77 -1.96 -5.96 -6.80
N ALA A 78 -2.38 -6.50 -7.94
CA ALA A 78 -2.65 -5.72 -9.15
C ALA A 78 -3.77 -4.68 -8.91
N ALA A 79 -4.86 -5.09 -8.25
CA ALA A 79 -5.97 -4.19 -7.90
C ALA A 79 -5.51 -3.05 -6.96
N HIS A 80 -4.63 -3.35 -5.99
CA HIS A 80 -4.06 -2.35 -5.10
C HIS A 80 -3.17 -1.34 -5.86
N LEU A 81 -2.33 -1.81 -6.80
CA LEU A 81 -1.51 -0.94 -7.66
C LEU A 81 -2.37 0.00 -8.51
N VAL A 82 -3.44 -0.53 -9.15
CA VAL A 82 -4.39 0.27 -9.93
C VAL A 82 -5.06 1.33 -9.05
N LYS A 83 -5.49 0.96 -7.85
CA LYS A 83 -6.12 1.89 -6.89
C LYS A 83 -5.15 2.99 -6.47
N SER A 84 -3.91 2.64 -6.12
CA SER A 84 -2.87 3.61 -5.73
C SER A 84 -2.53 4.56 -6.88
N PHE A 85 -2.39 4.03 -8.10
CA PHE A 85 -2.14 4.86 -9.29
C PHE A 85 -3.31 5.79 -9.60
N LYS A 86 -4.56 5.28 -9.49
CA LYS A 86 -5.75 6.13 -9.69
C LYS A 86 -5.78 7.28 -8.68
N GLN A 87 -5.38 7.05 -7.42
CA GLN A 87 -5.28 8.10 -6.42
C GLN A 87 -4.26 9.17 -6.84
N VAL A 88 -3.06 8.77 -7.25
CA VAL A 88 -2.01 9.70 -7.71
C VAL A 88 -2.43 10.46 -8.98
N ALA A 89 -3.15 9.81 -9.91
CA ALA A 89 -3.53 10.40 -11.19
C ALA A 89 -4.83 11.23 -11.15
N VAL A 90 -5.73 10.98 -10.17
CA VAL A 90 -7.07 11.61 -10.08
C VAL A 90 -7.15 12.71 -9.03
N ASP A 91 -6.20 12.76 -8.08
CA ASP A 91 -6.20 13.75 -6.99
C ASP A 91 -6.00 15.22 -7.45
N GLU A 92 -5.72 15.46 -8.74
CA GLU A 92 -5.75 16.83 -9.30
C GLU A 92 -7.18 17.38 -9.52
N THR A 93 -8.25 16.60 -9.42
CA THR A 93 -9.53 17.04 -9.97
C THR A 93 -10.77 16.96 -9.07
N SER A 94 -10.75 16.39 -7.86
CA SER A 94 -12.02 16.17 -7.14
C SER A 94 -12.08 16.53 -5.65
N GLU A 95 -11.03 17.01 -5.00
CA GLU A 95 -11.16 17.47 -3.62
C GLU A 95 -11.31 18.98 -3.51
N GLN A 96 -12.40 19.41 -2.90
CA GLN A 96 -12.59 20.81 -2.55
C GLN A 96 -11.73 21.16 -1.33
N ARG A 97 -10.96 22.23 -1.44
CA ARG A 97 -10.35 22.86 -0.27
C ARG A 97 -11.44 23.25 0.71
N ARG A 98 -11.21 23.01 1.96
CA ARG A 98 -12.08 23.46 3.04
C ARG A 98 -11.29 23.77 4.30
N ASP A 99 -11.85 24.63 5.09
CA ASP A 99 -11.32 24.98 6.40
C ASP A 99 -11.62 23.86 7.39
N ILE A 100 -10.57 23.28 8.00
CA ILE A 100 -10.67 22.22 8.99
C ILE A 100 -10.05 22.63 10.32
N ASP A 101 -10.57 22.08 11.40
CA ASP A 101 -9.89 22.03 12.68
C ASP A 101 -8.95 20.84 12.69
N LEU A 102 -7.63 21.10 12.73
CA LEU A 102 -6.62 20.06 12.60
C LEU A 102 -6.66 19.04 13.74
N ASN A 103 -6.93 19.50 14.99
CA ASN A 103 -6.99 18.60 16.14
C ASN A 103 -8.13 17.58 15.99
N VAL A 104 -9.32 18.06 15.64
CA VAL A 104 -10.49 17.20 15.38
C VAL A 104 -10.20 16.24 14.23
N TYR A 105 -9.63 16.77 13.14
CA TYR A 105 -9.38 15.98 11.93
C TYR A 105 -8.35 14.87 12.13
N LEU A 106 -7.27 15.12 12.87
CA LEU A 106 -6.29 14.09 13.23
C LEU A 106 -6.95 12.96 14.04
N GLY A 107 -7.83 13.30 14.98
CA GLY A 107 -8.60 12.31 15.75
C GLY A 107 -9.49 11.42 14.86
N GLU A 108 -10.18 12.01 13.88
CA GLU A 108 -11.03 11.29 12.92
C GLU A 108 -10.21 10.33 12.05
N VAL A 109 -9.08 10.81 11.49
CA VAL A 109 -8.19 9.98 10.65
C VAL A 109 -7.62 8.81 11.46
N LEU A 110 -7.10 9.04 12.67
CA LEU A 110 -6.56 7.97 13.51
C LEU A 110 -7.64 6.98 13.96
N THR A 111 -8.86 7.45 14.21
CA THR A 111 -10.00 6.57 14.50
C THR A 111 -10.30 5.65 13.32
N SER A 112 -10.25 6.16 12.09
CA SER A 112 -10.44 5.36 10.87
C SER A 112 -9.32 4.32 10.65
N LEU A 113 -8.12 4.60 11.12
CA LEU A 113 -6.96 3.69 11.02
C LEU A 113 -6.89 2.66 12.14
N ARG A 114 -7.67 2.83 13.23
CA ARG A 114 -7.66 1.94 14.39
C ARG A 114 -7.79 0.44 14.06
N PRO A 115 -8.61 0.00 13.09
CA PRO A 115 -8.67 -1.42 12.71
C PRO A 115 -7.33 -2.03 12.31
N LYS A 116 -6.38 -1.23 11.78
CA LYS A 116 -5.06 -1.72 11.33
C LYS A 116 -4.11 -2.06 12.49
N TYR A 117 -4.28 -1.45 13.66
CA TYR A 117 -3.37 -1.64 14.80
C TYR A 117 -4.03 -2.10 16.09
N LYS A 118 -5.39 -2.13 16.18
CA LYS A 118 -6.12 -2.51 17.41
C LYS A 118 -5.78 -3.88 17.98
N ASN A 119 -5.31 -4.80 17.14
CA ASN A 119 -4.93 -6.17 17.52
C ASN A 119 -3.41 -6.32 17.73
N THR A 120 -2.68 -5.23 17.72
CA THR A 120 -1.23 -5.18 17.99
C THR A 120 -0.98 -4.55 19.36
N ARG A 121 0.26 -4.60 19.85
CA ARG A 121 0.68 -3.86 21.05
C ARG A 121 1.28 -2.48 20.69
N ILE A 122 1.08 -2.02 19.46
CA ILE A 122 1.57 -0.72 19.01
C ILE A 122 0.57 0.35 19.45
N LYS A 123 1.06 1.35 20.17
CA LYS A 123 0.28 2.52 20.57
C LYS A 123 0.36 3.57 19.46
N VAL A 124 -0.78 4.11 19.06
CA VAL A 124 -0.83 5.20 18.10
C VAL A 124 -1.53 6.38 18.75
N GLY A 125 -0.83 7.49 18.86
CA GLY A 125 -1.33 8.70 19.51
C GLY A 125 -1.03 9.96 18.71
N TYR A 126 -1.69 11.06 19.09
CA TYR A 126 -1.38 12.37 18.51
C TYR A 126 -1.41 13.48 19.58
N SER A 127 -0.68 14.54 19.29
CA SER A 127 -0.67 15.79 20.05
C SER A 127 -0.78 16.95 19.08
N CYS A 128 -1.83 17.74 19.22
CA CYS A 128 -2.10 18.91 18.40
C CYS A 128 -2.71 19.97 19.31
N PRO A 129 -2.20 21.23 19.32
CA PRO A 129 -2.86 22.33 20.01
C PRO A 129 -4.31 22.52 19.52
N GLU A 130 -5.16 22.93 20.43
CA GLU A 130 -6.53 23.32 20.07
C GLU A 130 -6.50 24.57 19.17
N ASN A 131 -7.50 24.69 18.28
CA ASN A 131 -7.71 25.84 17.41
C ASN A 131 -6.70 26.05 16.28
N ILE A 132 -5.94 25.03 15.86
CA ILE A 132 -5.21 25.10 14.59
C ILE A 132 -6.22 24.91 13.46
N ARG A 133 -6.52 26.02 12.76
CA ARG A 133 -7.37 26.00 11.56
C ARG A 133 -6.51 26.03 10.32
N MET A 134 -6.85 25.23 9.32
CA MET A 134 -6.16 25.24 8.03
C MET A 134 -7.10 25.03 6.87
N ASP A 135 -6.96 25.87 5.83
CA ASP A 135 -7.64 25.71 4.56
C ASP A 135 -6.82 24.75 3.69
N THR A 136 -7.28 23.54 3.54
CA THR A 136 -6.52 22.46 2.89
C THR A 136 -7.44 21.49 2.14
N TYR A 137 -6.85 20.48 1.54
CA TYR A 137 -7.52 19.32 0.94
C TYR A 137 -7.53 18.16 1.95
N PRO A 138 -8.64 17.94 2.70
CA PRO A 138 -8.63 16.99 3.81
C PRO A 138 -8.32 15.55 3.38
N GLY A 139 -8.82 15.11 2.21
CA GLY A 139 -8.55 13.77 1.74
C GLY A 139 -7.07 13.51 1.43
N LEU A 140 -6.37 14.50 0.84
CA LEU A 140 -4.92 14.40 0.62
C LEU A 140 -4.17 14.33 1.96
N LEU A 141 -4.56 15.14 2.94
CA LEU A 141 -3.99 15.09 4.28
C LEU A 141 -4.22 13.73 4.94
N ALA A 142 -5.46 13.19 4.86
CA ALA A 142 -5.77 11.85 5.36
C ALA A 142 -4.93 10.77 4.67
N GLN A 143 -4.70 10.90 3.37
CA GLN A 143 -3.89 9.96 2.60
C GLN A 143 -2.43 10.00 3.06
N VAL A 144 -1.83 11.18 3.21
CA VAL A 144 -0.46 11.34 3.73
C VAL A 144 -0.34 10.69 5.11
N LEU A 145 -1.23 11.01 6.04
CA LEU A 145 -1.24 10.43 7.38
C LEU A 145 -1.41 8.91 7.35
N THR A 146 -2.32 8.40 6.52
CA THR A 146 -2.54 6.97 6.33
C THR A 146 -1.29 6.27 5.82
N ASN A 147 -0.60 6.87 4.87
CA ASN A 147 0.64 6.33 4.31
C ASN A 147 1.75 6.30 5.35
N LEU A 148 1.95 7.39 6.11
CA LEU A 148 2.96 7.46 7.16
C LEU A 148 2.72 6.44 8.27
N VAL A 149 1.49 6.38 8.81
CA VAL A 149 1.12 5.42 9.86
C VAL A 149 1.24 3.98 9.35
N THR A 150 0.78 3.70 8.13
CA THR A 150 0.87 2.36 7.55
C THR A 150 2.33 1.96 7.31
N ASN A 151 3.18 2.88 6.85
CA ASN A 151 4.61 2.62 6.68
C ASN A 151 5.29 2.33 8.03
N ALA A 152 4.98 3.10 9.07
CA ALA A 152 5.48 2.82 10.40
C ALA A 152 5.06 1.42 10.89
N LEU A 153 3.77 1.06 10.76
CA LEU A 153 3.27 -0.27 11.14
C LEU A 153 3.94 -1.40 10.36
N VAL A 154 4.10 -1.24 9.05
CA VAL A 154 4.60 -2.29 8.15
C VAL A 154 6.12 -2.41 8.19
N HIS A 155 6.83 -1.30 8.20
CA HIS A 155 8.31 -1.29 8.12
C HIS A 155 8.98 -1.08 9.47
N GLY A 156 8.43 -0.21 10.31
CA GLY A 156 8.97 0.09 11.64
C GLY A 156 8.80 -1.07 12.61
N PHE A 157 7.63 -1.74 12.58
CA PHE A 157 7.29 -2.76 13.58
C PHE A 157 7.16 -4.17 13.01
N SER A 158 7.68 -4.45 11.83
CA SER A 158 7.57 -5.78 11.18
C SER A 158 8.09 -6.95 12.02
N GLU A 159 9.06 -6.68 12.88
CA GLU A 159 9.73 -7.67 13.72
C GLU A 159 9.58 -7.35 15.22
N LEU A 160 8.89 -6.26 15.55
CA LEU A 160 8.69 -5.79 16.92
C LEU A 160 7.26 -6.07 17.37
N ALA A 161 7.15 -6.62 18.58
CA ALA A 161 5.85 -6.97 19.14
C ALA A 161 5.08 -5.76 19.70
N GLU A 162 5.78 -4.66 20.04
CA GLU A 162 5.22 -3.47 20.68
C GLU A 162 6.01 -2.23 20.29
N GLY A 163 5.42 -1.06 20.46
CA GLY A 163 6.03 0.24 20.21
C GLY A 163 5.03 1.38 20.16
N GLU A 164 5.48 2.54 19.72
CA GLU A 164 4.68 3.75 19.66
C GLU A 164 4.83 4.49 18.32
N ILE A 165 3.71 4.97 17.80
CA ILE A 165 3.64 5.93 16.70
C ILE A 165 3.02 7.20 17.24
N ALA A 166 3.75 8.31 17.17
CA ALA A 166 3.33 9.63 17.64
C ALA A 166 3.19 10.59 16.45
N ILE A 167 2.02 11.22 16.34
CA ILE A 167 1.78 12.32 15.42
C ILE A 167 1.78 13.60 16.23
N ARG A 168 2.60 14.59 15.85
CA ARG A 168 2.66 15.89 16.50
C ARG A 168 2.38 16.98 15.49
N ALA A 169 1.57 17.95 15.86
CA ALA A 169 1.30 19.13 15.05
C ALA A 169 1.57 20.41 15.84
N TRP A 170 2.14 21.42 15.18
CA TRP A 170 2.38 22.75 15.78
C TRP A 170 2.41 23.82 14.69
N VAL A 171 2.20 25.07 15.10
CA VAL A 171 2.35 26.23 14.21
C VAL A 171 3.74 26.79 14.36
N GLU A 172 4.41 27.05 13.27
CA GLU A 172 5.73 27.67 13.21
C GLU A 172 5.63 29.02 12.49
N ASN A 173 6.22 30.06 13.08
CA ASN A 173 6.26 31.43 12.55
C ASN A 173 4.88 32.04 12.19
N GLY A 174 3.80 31.52 12.76
CA GLY A 174 2.43 32.03 12.57
C GLY A 174 1.72 31.56 11.28
N ASP A 175 2.45 31.13 10.27
CA ASP A 175 1.90 30.84 8.95
C ASP A 175 2.04 29.37 8.49
N TRP A 176 2.92 28.62 9.16
CA TRP A 176 3.21 27.24 8.79
C TRP A 176 2.70 26.26 9.84
N VAL A 177 1.95 25.27 9.39
CA VAL A 177 1.56 24.13 10.22
C VAL A 177 2.49 22.97 9.90
N ASN A 178 3.25 22.55 10.92
CA ASN A 178 4.09 21.36 10.83
C ASN A 178 3.33 20.14 11.37
N ILE A 179 3.45 19.02 10.69
CA ILE A 179 2.92 17.73 11.11
C ILE A 179 4.05 16.72 11.06
N GLU A 180 4.45 16.22 12.22
CA GLU A 180 5.48 15.20 12.38
C GLU A 180 4.82 13.85 12.64
N CYS A 181 5.32 12.79 11.99
CA CYS A 181 4.99 11.42 12.32
C CYS A 181 6.27 10.69 12.73
N ALA A 182 6.39 10.36 14.01
CA ALA A 182 7.53 9.65 14.57
C ALA A 182 7.13 8.25 15.03
N ASN A 183 8.07 7.31 15.00
CA ASN A 183 7.90 5.99 15.61
C ASN A 183 9.22 5.55 16.26
N ASP A 184 9.12 4.68 17.28
CA ASP A 184 10.25 4.09 17.98
C ASP A 184 10.65 2.70 17.45
N GLY A 185 10.13 2.35 16.27
CA GLY A 185 10.44 1.10 15.58
C GLY A 185 11.80 1.13 14.86
N LYS A 186 11.96 0.22 13.92
CA LYS A 186 13.17 0.08 13.10
C LYS A 186 13.41 1.35 12.27
N HIS A 187 14.65 1.84 12.29
CA HIS A 187 15.05 3.00 11.51
C HIS A 187 15.16 2.66 10.01
N ILE A 188 14.92 3.67 9.18
CA ILE A 188 15.23 3.59 7.75
C ILE A 188 16.77 3.58 7.60
N PRO A 189 17.36 2.60 6.89
CA PRO A 189 18.81 2.59 6.65
C PRO A 189 19.26 3.88 5.96
N ALA A 190 20.44 4.40 6.35
CA ALA A 190 20.95 5.66 5.80
C ALA A 190 21.12 5.62 4.26
N GLU A 191 21.39 4.47 3.69
CA GLU A 191 21.50 4.22 2.25
C GLU A 191 20.18 4.29 1.50
N ASP A 192 19.05 4.11 2.22
CA ASP A 192 17.70 4.14 1.65
C ASP A 192 17.05 5.53 1.77
N LEU A 193 17.47 6.35 2.75
CA LEU A 193 16.89 7.68 2.99
C LEU A 193 16.80 8.57 1.73
N PRO A 194 17.81 8.63 0.85
CA PRO A 194 17.71 9.44 -0.37
C PRO A 194 16.68 8.94 -1.37
N LYS A 195 16.27 7.67 -1.26
CA LYS A 195 15.40 6.98 -2.24
C LYS A 195 13.95 6.83 -1.78
N VAL A 196 13.64 7.10 -0.50
CA VAL A 196 12.30 6.81 0.07
C VAL A 196 11.17 7.57 -0.60
N PHE A 197 11.47 8.68 -1.28
CA PHE A 197 10.51 9.47 -2.06
C PHE A 197 10.56 9.15 -3.56
N GLU A 198 11.44 8.24 -4.01
CA GLU A 198 11.44 7.82 -5.41
C GLU A 198 10.22 6.93 -5.70
N PRO A 199 9.52 7.13 -6.82
CA PRO A 199 8.42 6.26 -7.21
C PRO A 199 8.86 4.80 -7.28
N PHE A 200 8.02 3.90 -6.75
CA PHE A 200 8.26 2.44 -6.74
C PHE A 200 9.43 1.96 -5.88
N PHE A 201 10.10 2.83 -5.13
CA PHE A 201 11.09 2.40 -4.17
C PHE A 201 10.42 1.70 -2.99
N THR A 202 10.78 0.45 -2.74
CA THR A 202 10.28 -0.34 -1.61
C THR A 202 11.26 -1.43 -1.21
N THR A 203 11.45 -1.60 0.08
CA THR A 203 12.24 -2.70 0.67
C THR A 203 11.41 -3.98 0.83
N ARG A 204 10.11 -3.96 0.50
CA ARG A 204 9.15 -5.07 0.69
C ARG A 204 8.41 -5.44 -0.60
N ARG A 205 9.07 -5.45 -1.74
CA ARG A 205 8.48 -5.78 -3.03
C ARG A 205 7.84 -7.17 -3.05
N SER A 206 8.47 -8.17 -2.43
CA SER A 206 7.98 -9.56 -2.34
C SER A 206 6.73 -9.72 -1.46
N SER A 207 6.50 -8.81 -0.51
CA SER A 207 5.35 -8.84 0.42
C SER A 207 4.27 -7.80 0.11
N GLY A 208 4.21 -7.32 -1.14
CA GLY A 208 3.12 -6.46 -1.62
C GLY A 208 3.37 -4.95 -1.52
N GLY A 209 4.57 -4.52 -1.12
CA GLY A 209 4.92 -3.09 -1.12
C GLY A 209 4.91 -2.52 -2.53
N THR A 210 4.19 -1.40 -2.73
CA THR A 210 4.05 -0.73 -4.04
C THR A 210 5.13 0.32 -4.29
N GLY A 211 5.72 0.87 -3.23
CA GLY A 211 6.68 1.97 -3.30
C GLY A 211 6.08 3.31 -3.75
N LEU A 212 4.75 3.48 -3.64
CA LEU A 212 4.03 4.71 -4.00
C LEU A 212 3.52 5.50 -2.79
N GLY A 213 3.76 5.02 -1.57
CA GLY A 213 3.14 5.60 -0.38
C GLY A 213 3.81 6.90 0.10
N LEU A 214 5.05 7.18 -0.29
CA LEU A 214 5.79 8.40 0.08
C LEU A 214 6.11 9.30 -1.12
N ASN A 215 5.67 8.92 -2.29
CA ASN A 215 5.82 9.70 -3.52
C ASN A 215 4.69 10.70 -3.70
#